data_4d9895789c2d126d9eb2475a5da8c6ab
#
_entry.id   4d9895789c2d126d9eb2475a5da8c6ab
#
_cell.length_a   1.000
_cell.length_b   1.000
_cell.length_c   1.000
_cell.angle_alpha   90.00
_cell.angle_beta   90.00
_cell.angle_gamma   90.00
#
_symmetry.space_group_name_H-M   'P 1'
#
loop_
_entity.id
_entity.type
_entity.pdbx_description
1 polymer ?
#
loop_
_entity_poly.entity_id
_entity_poly.type
_entity_poly.pdbx_seq_one_letter_code
_entity_poly.pdbx_strand_id
1 'polypeptide(L)'
;MEFGSRLRKLRNQNGLSQKEVAIAISVSVNAISQYETNKRFPEPDVLVRLCKYYKISADYLLGLTEQQRSPQTTGEVLENTLSREQHVILDELIKMLNKEENIDGKHKDI
;
A
#
# COMPACT_ATOMS: atom_id res chain seq x y z
N MET A 1 -11.70 10.91 18.01
CA MET A 1 -11.14 10.47 16.76
C MET A 1 -11.34 8.98 16.57
N GLU A 2 -11.51 8.57 15.36
CA GLU A 2 -11.93 7.21 15.11
C GLU A 2 -10.83 6.33 14.54
N PHE A 3 -9.61 6.60 15.00
CA PHE A 3 -8.46 5.83 14.52
C PHE A 3 -8.65 4.33 14.77
N GLY A 4 -8.97 3.99 16.00
CA GLY A 4 -9.12 2.59 16.37
C GLY A 4 -10.26 1.90 15.62
N SER A 5 -11.40 2.60 15.48
CA SER A 5 -12.50 2.02 14.73
C SER A 5 -12.17 1.82 13.28
N ARG A 6 -11.47 2.77 12.67
CA ARG A 6 -11.05 2.62 11.27
C ARG A 6 -10.10 1.46 11.12
N LEU A 7 -9.17 1.33 12.07
CA LEU A 7 -8.21 0.24 12.03
C LEU A 7 -8.90 -1.11 12.15
N ARG A 8 -9.84 -1.22 13.08
CA ARG A 8 -10.61 -2.45 13.25
C ARG A 8 -11.44 -2.76 12.01
N LYS A 9 -12.04 -1.73 11.42
CA LYS A 9 -12.84 -1.90 10.21
C LYS A 9 -11.99 -2.44 9.07
N LEU A 10 -10.81 -1.89 8.88
CA LEU A 10 -9.88 -2.37 7.86
C LEU A 10 -9.52 -3.83 8.08
N ARG A 11 -9.24 -4.18 9.32
CA ARG A 11 -8.91 -5.55 9.65
C ARG A 11 -10.06 -6.50 9.31
N ASN A 12 -11.27 -6.12 9.72
CA ASN A 12 -12.44 -6.94 9.47
C ASN A 12 -12.76 -7.04 7.99
N GLN A 13 -12.61 -5.95 7.26
CA GLN A 13 -12.84 -5.93 5.82
C GLN A 13 -11.91 -6.88 5.09
N ASN A 14 -10.73 -7.08 5.63
CA ASN A 14 -9.74 -7.99 5.03
C ASN A 14 -9.78 -9.39 5.63
N GLY A 15 -10.73 -9.65 6.52
CA GLY A 15 -10.89 -10.97 7.11
C GLY A 15 -9.72 -11.40 7.97
N LEU A 16 -9.05 -10.46 8.64
CA LEU A 16 -7.85 -10.74 9.39
C LEU A 16 -8.10 -10.74 10.88
N SER A 17 -7.37 -11.58 11.60
CA SER A 17 -7.37 -11.55 13.06
C SER A 17 -6.36 -10.51 13.54
N GLN A 18 -6.49 -10.11 14.80
CA GLN A 18 -5.51 -9.23 15.40
C GLN A 18 -4.12 -9.85 15.37
N LYS A 19 -4.04 -11.15 15.57
CA LYS A 19 -2.77 -11.87 15.55
C LYS A 19 -2.12 -11.82 14.17
N GLU A 20 -2.91 -11.99 13.13
CA GLU A 20 -2.39 -11.94 11.77
C GLU A 20 -1.79 -10.58 11.44
N VAL A 21 -2.50 -9.51 11.84
CA VAL A 21 -1.99 -8.17 11.60
C VAL A 21 -0.74 -7.92 12.45
N ALA A 22 -0.75 -8.36 13.69
CA ALA A 22 0.39 -8.18 14.58
C ALA A 22 1.64 -8.80 14.00
N ILE A 23 1.52 -10.02 13.48
CA ILE A 23 2.65 -10.71 12.86
C ILE A 23 3.10 -9.94 11.61
N ALA A 24 2.14 -9.53 10.80
CA ALA A 24 2.46 -8.88 9.53
C ALA A 24 3.25 -7.58 9.71
N ILE A 25 2.95 -6.81 10.73
CA ILE A 25 3.63 -5.54 10.94
C ILE A 25 4.60 -5.58 12.12
N SER A 26 4.86 -6.77 12.66
CA SER A 26 5.90 -6.99 13.67
C SER A 26 5.66 -6.23 14.97
N VAL A 27 4.44 -6.36 15.48
CA VAL A 27 4.10 -5.83 16.81
C VAL A 27 3.39 -6.92 17.59
N SER A 28 3.12 -6.66 18.87
CA SER A 28 2.40 -7.63 19.69
C SER A 28 0.90 -7.56 19.41
N VAL A 29 0.20 -8.67 19.67
CA VAL A 29 -1.26 -8.68 19.55
C VAL A 29 -1.86 -7.67 20.50
N ASN A 30 -1.29 -7.54 21.67
CA ASN A 30 -1.75 -6.58 22.67
C ASN A 30 -1.67 -5.16 22.13
N ALA A 31 -0.61 -4.85 21.38
CA ALA A 31 -0.47 -3.53 20.78
C ALA A 31 -1.60 -3.28 19.77
N ILE A 32 -1.91 -4.26 18.93
CA ILE A 32 -3.02 -4.11 17.97
C ILE A 32 -4.32 -3.83 18.73
N SER A 33 -4.60 -4.58 19.78
CA SER A 33 -5.80 -4.38 20.58
C SER A 33 -5.86 -2.96 21.14
N GLN A 34 -4.73 -2.48 21.64
CA GLN A 34 -4.69 -1.13 22.21
C GLN A 34 -4.89 -0.06 21.15
N TYR A 35 -4.36 -0.26 19.96
CA TYR A 35 -4.57 0.67 18.86
C TYR A 35 -6.05 0.70 18.47
N GLU A 36 -6.68 -0.47 18.37
CA GLU A 36 -8.08 -0.55 17.95
C GLU A 36 -9.04 0.00 18.97
N THR A 37 -8.65 0.03 20.24
CA THR A 37 -9.49 0.56 21.31
C THR A 37 -9.10 1.98 21.72
N ASN A 38 -8.18 2.59 20.97
CA ASN A 38 -7.70 3.95 21.23
C ASN A 38 -7.02 4.11 22.60
N LYS A 39 -6.57 3.01 23.17
CA LYS A 39 -5.81 3.07 24.42
C LYS A 39 -4.38 3.47 24.18
N ARG A 40 -3.90 3.28 22.98
CA ARG A 40 -2.55 3.62 22.60
C ARG A 40 -2.54 4.00 21.13
N PHE A 41 -1.73 4.99 20.78
CA PHE A 41 -1.55 5.38 19.39
C PHE A 41 -0.23 4.81 18.91
N PRO A 42 -0.17 4.26 17.69
CA PRO A 42 1.07 3.68 17.19
C PRO A 42 2.13 4.73 16.96
N GLU A 43 3.38 4.32 17.15
CA GLU A 43 4.51 5.17 16.85
C GLU A 43 4.61 5.36 15.34
N PRO A 44 5.33 6.41 14.90
CA PRO A 44 5.33 6.74 13.47
C PRO A 44 5.75 5.60 12.57
N ASP A 45 6.74 4.81 12.97
CA ASP A 45 7.19 3.70 12.14
C ASP A 45 6.12 2.60 12.05
N VAL A 46 5.39 2.36 13.12
CA VAL A 46 4.30 1.40 13.11
C VAL A 46 3.16 1.92 12.26
N LEU A 47 2.86 3.20 12.37
CA LEU A 47 1.82 3.81 11.54
C LEU A 47 2.14 3.65 10.06
N VAL A 48 3.39 3.86 9.68
CA VAL A 48 3.81 3.67 8.30
C VAL A 48 3.59 2.21 7.86
N ARG A 49 3.94 1.26 8.73
CA ARG A 49 3.75 -0.15 8.40
C ARG A 49 2.27 -0.50 8.23
N LEU A 50 1.41 0.07 9.07
CA LEU A 50 -0.02 -0.13 8.93
C LEU A 50 -0.53 0.41 7.60
N CYS A 51 -0.12 1.61 7.25
CA CYS A 51 -0.54 2.22 5.99
C CYS A 51 -0.09 1.40 4.80
N LYS A 52 1.15 0.92 4.83
CA LYS A 52 1.67 0.10 3.74
C LYS A 52 0.97 -1.25 3.66
N TYR A 53 0.70 -1.83 4.81
CA TYR A 53 0.09 -3.15 4.85
C TYR A 53 -1.33 -3.11 4.27
N TYR A 54 -2.11 -2.12 4.68
CA TYR A 54 -3.48 -1.97 4.21
C TYR A 54 -3.58 -1.19 2.91
N LYS A 55 -2.48 -0.60 2.44
CA LYS A 55 -2.44 0.21 1.22
C LYS A 55 -3.40 1.38 1.30
N ILE A 56 -3.33 2.09 2.40
CA ILE A 56 -4.16 3.26 2.67
C ILE A 56 -3.26 4.43 3.04
N SER A 57 -3.84 5.62 3.01
CA SER A 57 -3.12 6.81 3.43
C SER A 57 -3.19 6.99 4.94
N ALA A 58 -2.18 7.65 5.49
CA ALA A 58 -2.20 8.04 6.88
C ALA A 58 -3.35 9.01 7.15
N ASP A 59 -3.65 9.87 6.18
CA ASP A 59 -4.75 10.81 6.31
C ASP A 59 -6.06 10.09 6.57
N TYR A 60 -6.29 9.00 5.86
CA TYR A 60 -7.51 8.22 6.08
C TYR A 60 -7.55 7.63 7.48
N LEU A 61 -6.46 7.00 7.92
CA LEU A 61 -6.40 6.43 9.25
C LEU A 61 -6.58 7.48 10.32
N LEU A 62 -6.06 8.69 10.09
CA LEU A 62 -6.15 9.77 11.07
C LEU A 62 -7.49 10.49 11.00
N GLY A 63 -8.35 10.13 10.05
CA GLY A 63 -9.67 10.74 9.95
C GLY A 63 -9.69 12.07 9.25
N LEU A 64 -8.62 12.40 8.52
CA LEU A 64 -8.54 13.68 7.82
C LEU A 64 -9.20 13.64 6.45
N THR A 65 -9.49 12.46 5.95
CA THR A 65 -10.15 12.26 4.67
C THR A 65 -10.95 10.97 4.72
N GLU A 66 -11.98 10.89 3.89
CA GLU A 66 -12.73 9.65 3.71
C GLU A 66 -12.15 8.77 2.62
N GLN A 67 -11.18 9.27 1.89
CA GLN A 67 -10.53 8.50 0.83
C GLN A 67 -9.45 7.63 1.44
N GLN A 68 -9.51 6.34 1.18
CA GLN A 68 -8.56 5.40 1.75
C GLN A 68 -7.16 5.58 1.17
N ARG A 69 -7.05 6.07 -0.05
CA ARG A 69 -5.77 6.30 -0.70
C ARG A 69 -5.48 7.78 -0.73
N SER A 70 -4.18 8.10 -0.80
CA SER A 70 -3.76 9.49 -0.83
C SER A 70 -4.30 10.20 -2.06
N PRO A 71 -4.54 11.51 -1.95
CA PRO A 71 -4.90 12.29 -3.14
C PRO A 71 -3.83 12.12 -4.20
N GLN A 72 -4.25 12.18 -5.43
CA GLN A 72 -3.38 11.85 -6.54
C GLN A 72 -2.46 13.00 -6.89
N THR A 73 -1.20 12.71 -7.05
CA THR A 73 -0.32 13.56 -7.84
C THR A 73 -0.63 13.27 -9.31
N THR A 74 -0.09 14.09 -10.19
CA THR A 74 -0.34 13.87 -11.61
C THR A 74 0.04 12.44 -12.03
N GLY A 75 1.19 11.98 -11.58
CA GLY A 75 1.63 10.63 -11.93
C GLY A 75 0.71 9.57 -11.38
N GLU A 76 0.26 9.74 -10.14
CA GLU A 76 -0.62 8.77 -9.52
C GLU A 76 -1.99 8.77 -10.19
N VAL A 77 -2.45 9.94 -10.60
CA VAL A 77 -3.70 10.01 -11.32
C VAL A 77 -3.62 9.19 -12.60
N LEU A 78 -2.52 9.30 -13.32
CA LEU A 78 -2.31 8.49 -14.52
C LEU A 78 -2.31 7.01 -14.18
N GLU A 79 -1.67 6.63 -13.10
CA GLU A 79 -1.67 5.24 -12.67
C GLU A 79 -3.08 4.75 -12.39
N ASN A 80 -3.88 5.58 -11.73
CA ASN A 80 -5.24 5.20 -11.42
C ASN A 80 -6.11 5.16 -12.68
N THR A 81 -5.80 5.98 -13.65
CA THR A 81 -6.52 5.99 -14.91
C THR A 81 -6.22 4.75 -15.72
N LEU A 82 -4.99 4.25 -15.64
CA LEU A 82 -4.60 3.04 -16.34
C LEU A 82 -4.98 1.83 -15.51
N SER A 83 -5.60 0.87 -16.14
CA SER A 83 -5.90 -0.38 -15.47
C SER A 83 -4.60 -1.16 -15.22
N ARG A 84 -4.68 -2.17 -14.38
CA ARG A 84 -3.53 -3.03 -14.15
C ARG A 84 -3.06 -3.67 -15.44
N GLU A 85 -3.99 -4.04 -16.28
CA GLU A 85 -3.67 -4.62 -17.58
C GLU A 85 -2.87 -3.66 -18.43
N GLN A 86 -3.25 -2.38 -18.40
CA GLN A 86 -2.53 -1.38 -19.18
C GLN A 86 -1.11 -1.18 -18.65
N HIS A 87 -0.94 -1.23 -17.34
CA HIS A 87 0.40 -1.15 -16.75
C HIS A 87 1.26 -2.32 -17.19
N VAL A 88 0.69 -3.51 -17.18
CA VAL A 88 1.40 -4.70 -17.59
C VAL A 88 1.83 -4.59 -19.06
N ILE A 89 0.95 -4.09 -19.91
CA ILE A 89 1.25 -3.91 -21.32
C ILE A 89 2.41 -2.94 -21.50
N LEU A 90 2.39 -1.83 -20.77
CA LEU A 90 3.49 -0.88 -20.85
C LEU A 90 4.82 -1.51 -20.43
N ASP A 91 4.81 -2.24 -19.34
CA ASP A 91 6.01 -2.93 -18.89
C ASP A 91 6.53 -3.91 -19.92
N GLU A 92 5.64 -4.64 -20.56
CA GLU A 92 6.00 -5.58 -21.60
C GLU A 92 6.63 -4.87 -22.78
N LEU A 93 6.06 -3.76 -23.18
CA LEU A 93 6.61 -2.98 -24.28
C LEU A 93 8.03 -2.49 -23.98
N ILE A 94 8.22 -2.00 -22.77
CA ILE A 94 9.54 -1.53 -22.36
C ILE A 94 10.55 -2.67 -22.40
N LYS A 95 10.15 -3.83 -21.90
CA LYS A 95 11.02 -4.99 -21.92
C LYS A 95 11.39 -5.40 -23.34
N MET A 96 10.42 -5.36 -24.22
CA MET A 96 10.67 -5.73 -25.62
C MET A 96 11.63 -4.77 -26.29
N LEU A 97 11.45 -3.48 -26.03
CA LEU A 97 12.35 -2.48 -26.60
C LEU A 97 13.76 -2.66 -26.07
N ASN A 98 13.91 -2.89 -24.79
CA ASN A 98 15.22 -3.11 -24.20
C ASN A 98 15.88 -4.35 -24.75
N LYS A 99 15.09 -5.39 -24.94
CA LYS A 99 15.60 -6.64 -25.47
C LYS A 99 16.11 -6.47 -26.88
N GLU A 100 15.38 -5.72 -27.69
CA GLU A 100 15.81 -5.47 -29.07
C GLU A 100 17.10 -4.67 -29.09
N GLU A 101 17.20 -3.69 -28.22
CA GLU A 101 18.43 -2.90 -28.13
C GLU A 101 19.60 -3.80 -27.76
N ASN A 102 19.39 -4.68 -26.82
CA ASN A 102 20.46 -5.58 -26.41
C ASN A 102 20.90 -6.48 -27.55
N ILE A 103 19.97 -6.95 -28.32
CA ILE A 103 20.30 -7.80 -29.47
C ILE A 103 21.07 -7.00 -30.48
N ASP A 104 20.63 -5.79 -30.76
CA ASP A 104 21.31 -4.94 -31.72
C ASP A 104 22.70 -4.61 -31.24
N GLY A 105 22.79 -4.31 -30.04
CA GLY A 105 24.04 -3.97 -29.46
C GLY A 105 24.98 -5.11 -29.38
N LYS A 106 24.57 -6.18 -29.66
CA LYS A 106 25.28 -7.31 -29.56
C LYS A 106 25.45 -8.05 -30.64
N HIS A 107 24.79 -7.29 -31.02
CA HIS A 107 24.54 -7.69 -31.56
C HIS A 107 24.68 -7.28 -31.71
N LYS A 108 25.00 -6.45 -31.38
CA LYS A 108 25.19 -6.08 -31.44
C LYS A 108 25.59 -6.28 -31.40
N ASP A 109 25.95 -6.47 -31.43
CA ASP A 109 26.38 -6.77 -31.48
C ASP A 109 26.57 -6.97 -31.86
N ILE A 110 26.69 -6.77 -32.18
CA ILE A 110 26.89 -6.96 -32.50
C ILE A 110 27.37 -7.03 -32.66
#